data_1e1a580f292c8dec5cc2e26acb9a4910
#
_entry.id   1e1a580f292c8dec5cc2e26acb9a4910
#
_cell.length_a   1.000
_cell.length_b   1.000
_cell.length_c   1.000
_cell.angle_alpha   90.00
_cell.angle_beta   90.00
_cell.angle_gamma   90.00
#
_symmetry.space_group_name_H-M   'P 1'
#
loop_
_entity.id
_entity.type
_entity.pdbx_description
1 polymer ?
#
loop_
_entity_poly.entity_id
_entity_poly.type
_entity_poly.pdbx_seq_one_letter_code
_entity_poly.pdbx_strand_id
1 'polypeptide(L)'
;MPLSYNWSTMATLVDNLSPNGNTNQGIGLAHGWMSLVGGGPYPAPPAKDPNYTYQDIIILLTDGLNTQNRWYADQASIDARQKTTCDNIYAAGITLYTIQVNTGGDPTSTLLQNCAGDPTKSKYPDPSKFYLLTSANDMVATFAQIGTQLSKLRVAR
;
A
#
# COMPACT_ATOMS: atom_id res chain seq x y z
N MET A 1 -2.56 16.45 -5.42
CA MET A 1 -1.84 17.35 -4.47
C MET A 1 -0.42 16.81 -4.32
N PRO A 2 0.62 17.62 -4.36
CA PRO A 2 1.98 17.19 -4.06
C PRO A 2 2.11 16.76 -2.59
N LEU A 3 3.20 16.05 -2.25
CA LEU A 3 3.51 15.71 -0.86
C LEU A 3 3.58 16.98 -0.02
N SER A 4 2.95 16.99 1.15
CA SER A 4 2.76 18.19 1.96
C SER A 4 2.62 17.84 3.44
N TYR A 5 3.03 18.76 4.30
CA TYR A 5 2.77 18.72 5.75
C TYR A 5 1.53 19.56 6.13
N ASN A 6 0.78 20.07 5.15
CA ASN A 6 -0.44 20.81 5.43
C ASN A 6 -1.60 19.83 5.66
N TRP A 7 -1.75 19.37 6.90
CA TRP A 7 -2.75 18.38 7.31
C TRP A 7 -4.18 18.86 7.08
N SER A 8 -4.44 20.17 7.26
CA SER A 8 -5.77 20.75 7.04
C SER A 8 -6.19 20.63 5.57
N THR A 9 -5.29 20.99 4.64
CA THR A 9 -5.55 20.85 3.20
C THR A 9 -5.71 19.38 2.79
N MET A 10 -4.94 18.48 3.40
CA MET A 10 -5.06 17.03 3.15
C MET A 10 -6.40 16.50 3.63
N ALA A 11 -6.85 16.86 4.84
CA ALA A 11 -8.15 16.48 5.37
C ALA A 11 -9.28 16.96 4.43
N THR A 12 -9.29 18.22 4.05
CA THR A 12 -10.26 18.77 3.11
C THR A 12 -10.27 18.03 1.77
N LEU A 13 -9.10 17.62 1.26
CA LEU A 13 -9.03 16.85 0.02
C LEU A 13 -9.68 15.47 0.19
N VAL A 14 -9.41 14.79 1.30
CA VAL A 14 -10.00 13.48 1.60
C VAL A 14 -11.52 13.60 1.76
N ASP A 15 -12.01 14.60 2.48
CA ASP A 15 -13.44 14.85 2.70
C ASP A 15 -14.20 15.14 1.40
N ASN A 16 -13.52 15.69 0.39
CA ASN A 16 -14.08 15.97 -0.92
C ASN A 16 -13.97 14.79 -1.90
N LEU A 17 -13.37 13.66 -1.52
CA LEU A 17 -13.35 12.49 -2.39
C LEU A 17 -14.75 11.89 -2.53
N SER A 18 -15.18 11.72 -3.77
CA SER A 18 -16.46 11.09 -4.09
C SER A 18 -16.18 9.75 -4.77
N PRO A 19 -16.49 8.62 -4.13
CA PRO A 19 -16.26 7.31 -4.73
C PRO A 19 -17.18 7.12 -5.92
N ASN A 20 -16.61 6.76 -7.07
CA ASN A 20 -17.36 6.48 -8.29
C ASN A 20 -16.56 5.55 -9.19
N GLY A 21 -17.24 4.64 -9.90
CA GLY A 21 -16.64 3.73 -10.88
C GLY A 21 -16.27 2.38 -10.29
N ASN A 22 -15.19 1.80 -10.81
CA ASN A 22 -14.75 0.44 -10.51
C ASN A 22 -13.47 0.43 -9.69
N THR A 23 -13.22 -0.68 -9.00
CA THR A 23 -12.01 -0.87 -8.17
C THR A 23 -10.84 -1.32 -9.04
N ASN A 24 -9.73 -0.56 -8.98
CA ASN A 24 -8.44 -0.93 -9.55
C ASN A 24 -7.32 -0.56 -8.56
N GLN A 25 -7.03 -1.47 -7.67
CA GLN A 25 -6.01 -1.29 -6.62
C GLN A 25 -4.61 -1.07 -7.20
N GLY A 26 -4.32 -1.68 -8.36
CA GLY A 26 -3.02 -1.60 -9.02
C GLY A 26 -2.63 -0.18 -9.41
N ILE A 27 -3.58 0.70 -9.74
CA ILE A 27 -3.31 2.12 -10.00
C ILE A 27 -2.85 2.82 -8.72
N GLY A 28 -3.58 2.65 -7.61
CA GLY A 28 -3.21 3.25 -6.33
C GLY A 28 -1.84 2.78 -5.87
N LEU A 29 -1.57 1.46 -6.00
CA LEU A 29 -0.27 0.86 -5.67
C LEU A 29 0.87 1.44 -6.52
N ALA A 30 0.67 1.59 -7.83
CA ALA A 30 1.66 2.18 -8.74
C ALA A 30 1.96 3.65 -8.37
N HIS A 31 0.94 4.43 -8.04
CA HIS A 31 1.11 5.81 -7.57
C HIS A 31 1.86 5.87 -6.23
N GLY A 32 1.52 5.00 -5.28
CA GLY A 32 2.25 4.89 -4.01
C GLY A 32 3.73 4.58 -4.24
N TRP A 33 4.03 3.62 -5.11
CA TRP A 33 5.40 3.27 -5.46
C TRP A 33 6.15 4.43 -6.12
N MET A 34 5.57 5.04 -7.16
CA MET A 34 6.18 6.18 -7.85
C MET A 34 6.40 7.39 -6.92
N SER A 35 5.56 7.58 -5.91
CA SER A 35 5.75 8.66 -4.93
C SER A 35 6.98 8.46 -4.04
N LEU A 36 7.45 7.21 -3.85
CA LEU A 36 8.64 6.88 -3.07
C LEU A 36 9.92 6.93 -3.91
N VAL A 37 9.86 6.47 -5.16
CA VAL A 37 11.07 6.30 -5.98
C VAL A 37 11.22 7.34 -7.09
N GLY A 38 10.17 8.13 -7.31
CA GLY A 38 10.04 9.00 -8.48
C GLY A 38 9.50 8.25 -9.68
N GLY A 39 9.12 9.00 -10.71
CA GLY A 39 8.57 8.46 -11.95
C GLY A 39 7.13 8.89 -12.21
N GLY A 40 6.70 8.82 -13.48
CA GLY A 40 5.41 9.32 -13.89
C GLY A 40 5.25 10.81 -13.52
N PRO A 41 4.19 11.17 -12.76
CA PRO A 41 3.96 12.55 -12.35
C PRO A 41 4.77 12.99 -11.11
N TYR A 42 5.58 12.11 -10.52
CA TYR A 42 6.31 12.38 -9.28
C TYR A 42 7.77 12.70 -9.54
N PRO A 43 8.33 13.75 -8.92
CA PRO A 43 9.76 14.01 -8.97
C PRO A 43 10.55 12.91 -8.26
N ALA A 44 11.80 12.73 -8.65
CA ALA A 44 12.70 11.86 -7.91
C ALA A 44 12.88 12.38 -6.49
N PRO A 45 12.89 11.50 -5.47
CA PRO A 45 13.15 11.91 -4.11
C PRO A 45 14.58 12.44 -3.96
N PRO A 46 14.86 13.26 -2.94
CA PRO A 46 16.23 13.66 -2.60
C PRO A 46 17.12 12.45 -2.34
N ALA A 47 18.42 12.60 -2.60
CA ALA A 47 19.40 11.57 -2.28
C ALA A 47 19.35 11.24 -0.77
N LYS A 48 19.39 9.94 -0.45
CA LYS A 48 19.40 9.46 0.93
C LYS A 48 20.75 9.79 1.58
N ASP A 49 20.74 10.33 2.80
CA ASP A 49 21.95 10.59 3.58
C ASP A 49 22.57 9.25 4.02
N PRO A 50 23.85 8.99 3.68
CA PRO A 50 24.52 7.72 3.99
C PRO A 50 24.71 7.47 5.49
N ASN A 51 24.54 8.50 6.34
CA ASN A 51 24.62 8.34 7.79
C ASN A 51 23.35 7.75 8.41
N TYR A 52 22.28 7.55 7.62
CA TYR A 52 21.01 7.01 8.10
C TYR A 52 20.65 5.74 7.34
N THR A 53 20.00 4.81 8.06
CA THR A 53 19.35 3.67 7.43
C THR A 53 17.91 4.03 7.09
N TYR A 54 17.57 3.91 5.80
CA TYR A 54 16.22 4.20 5.30
C TYR A 54 15.46 2.90 5.07
N GLN A 55 14.18 2.93 5.38
CA GLN A 55 13.25 1.88 5.01
C GLN A 55 12.07 2.51 4.28
N ASP A 56 11.88 2.11 3.03
CA ASP A 56 10.74 2.53 2.22
C ASP A 56 9.59 1.56 2.46
N ILE A 57 8.39 2.10 2.71
CA ILE A 57 7.23 1.34 3.11
C ILE A 57 6.01 1.83 2.37
N ILE A 58 5.23 0.89 1.83
CA ILE A 58 3.91 1.15 1.26
C ILE A 58 2.86 0.42 2.10
N ILE A 59 1.74 1.08 2.36
CA ILE A 59 0.55 0.48 2.95
C ILE A 59 -0.56 0.56 1.90
N LEU A 60 -0.96 -0.58 1.35
CA LEU A 60 -2.09 -0.70 0.44
C LEU A 60 -3.33 -1.09 1.23
N LEU A 61 -4.32 -0.20 1.25
CA LEU A 61 -5.63 -0.45 1.88
C LEU A 61 -6.71 -0.48 0.81
N THR A 62 -7.62 -1.45 0.91
CA THR A 62 -8.79 -1.58 0.03
C THR A 62 -9.96 -2.18 0.80
N ASP A 63 -11.17 -1.82 0.40
CA ASP A 63 -12.44 -2.35 0.93
C ASP A 63 -13.10 -3.35 -0.03
N GLY A 64 -12.49 -3.65 -1.17
CA GLY A 64 -13.05 -4.56 -2.16
C GLY A 64 -12.01 -5.28 -3.02
N LEU A 65 -12.50 -6.11 -3.92
CA LEU A 65 -11.71 -6.80 -4.92
C LEU A 65 -11.56 -5.94 -6.19
N ASN A 66 -10.55 -6.24 -7.01
CA ASN A 66 -10.44 -5.61 -8.33
C ASN A 66 -11.63 -5.98 -9.20
N THR A 67 -12.23 -5.00 -9.88
CA THR A 67 -13.42 -5.21 -10.70
C THR A 67 -13.21 -4.86 -12.17
N GLN A 68 -12.51 -3.77 -12.46
CA GLN A 68 -12.26 -3.34 -13.84
C GLN A 68 -11.03 -2.42 -13.91
N ASN A 69 -10.31 -2.50 -15.03
CA ASN A 69 -9.32 -1.50 -15.42
C ASN A 69 -9.54 -1.07 -16.88
N ARG A 70 -8.63 -0.26 -17.42
CA ARG A 70 -8.74 0.24 -18.80
C ARG A 70 -8.80 -0.87 -19.86
N TRP A 71 -8.19 -2.02 -19.59
CA TRP A 71 -8.00 -3.08 -20.59
C TRP A 71 -8.78 -4.35 -20.25
N TYR A 72 -9.10 -4.57 -18.98
CA TYR A 72 -9.73 -5.81 -18.51
C TYR A 72 -10.92 -5.53 -17.61
N ALA A 73 -11.95 -6.33 -17.75
CA ALA A 73 -13.10 -6.40 -16.86
C ALA A 73 -13.16 -7.74 -16.08
N ASP A 74 -12.15 -8.58 -16.25
CA ASP A 74 -11.99 -9.81 -15.49
C ASP A 74 -10.97 -9.63 -14.37
N GLN A 75 -11.32 -10.07 -13.17
CA GLN A 75 -10.50 -9.92 -11.98
C GLN A 75 -9.12 -10.58 -12.12
N ALA A 76 -9.06 -11.76 -12.74
CA ALA A 76 -7.82 -12.53 -12.83
C ALA A 76 -6.73 -11.79 -13.61
N SER A 77 -7.08 -11.15 -14.74
CA SER A 77 -6.13 -10.35 -15.53
C SER A 77 -5.68 -9.10 -14.80
N ILE A 78 -6.58 -8.46 -14.04
CA ILE A 78 -6.25 -7.27 -13.24
C ILE A 78 -5.32 -7.66 -12.09
N ASP A 79 -5.64 -8.74 -11.39
CA ASP A 79 -4.86 -9.26 -10.27
C ASP A 79 -3.45 -9.69 -10.71
N ALA A 80 -3.31 -10.31 -11.87
CA ALA A 80 -2.01 -10.70 -12.43
C ALA A 80 -1.10 -9.48 -12.67
N ARG A 81 -1.67 -8.39 -13.20
CA ARG A 81 -0.92 -7.13 -13.38
C ARG A 81 -0.52 -6.50 -12.06
N GLN A 82 -1.43 -6.47 -11.09
CA GLN A 82 -1.13 -5.95 -9.75
C GLN A 82 -0.05 -6.80 -9.07
N LYS A 83 -0.12 -8.13 -9.20
CA LYS A 83 0.90 -9.03 -8.65
C LYS A 83 2.29 -8.72 -9.20
N THR A 84 2.40 -8.47 -10.50
CA THR A 84 3.67 -8.03 -11.11
C THR A 84 4.18 -6.73 -10.49
N THR A 85 3.29 -5.78 -10.19
CA THR A 85 3.67 -4.54 -9.50
C THR A 85 4.16 -4.83 -8.07
N CYS A 86 3.50 -5.74 -7.34
CA CYS A 86 3.93 -6.16 -6.01
C CYS A 86 5.32 -6.81 -6.04
N ASP A 87 5.59 -7.67 -7.02
CA ASP A 87 6.88 -8.33 -7.19
C ASP A 87 8.01 -7.30 -7.44
N ASN A 88 7.74 -6.31 -8.27
CA ASN A 88 8.70 -5.23 -8.55
C ASN A 88 8.94 -4.35 -7.32
N ILE A 89 7.93 -4.05 -6.53
CA ILE A 89 8.04 -3.29 -5.28
C ILE A 89 8.93 -4.05 -4.30
N TYR A 90 8.71 -5.36 -4.14
CA TYR A 90 9.54 -6.19 -3.28
C TYR A 90 10.99 -6.24 -3.80
N ALA A 91 11.20 -6.44 -5.09
CA ALA A 91 12.52 -6.45 -5.71
C ALA A 91 13.26 -5.10 -5.57
N ALA A 92 12.52 -3.99 -5.50
CA ALA A 92 13.08 -2.66 -5.22
C ALA A 92 13.46 -2.44 -3.74
N GLY A 93 13.30 -3.44 -2.88
CA GLY A 93 13.64 -3.35 -1.45
C GLY A 93 12.60 -2.65 -0.59
N ILE A 94 11.36 -2.50 -1.08
CA ILE A 94 10.28 -1.78 -0.40
C ILE A 94 9.40 -2.77 0.36
N THR A 95 9.14 -2.50 1.63
CA THR A 95 8.20 -3.27 2.44
C THR A 95 6.77 -2.91 2.06
N LEU A 96 5.94 -3.92 1.76
CA LEU A 96 4.54 -3.74 1.41
C LEU A 96 3.63 -4.37 2.46
N TYR A 97 2.88 -3.53 3.15
CA TYR A 97 1.73 -3.93 3.97
C TYR A 97 0.47 -3.91 3.11
N THR A 98 -0.38 -4.91 3.27
CA THR A 98 -1.69 -4.95 2.62
C THR A 98 -2.79 -5.11 3.65
N ILE A 99 -3.85 -4.32 3.52
CA ILE A 99 -4.99 -4.29 4.44
C ILE A 99 -6.27 -4.46 3.61
N GLN A 100 -7.01 -5.53 3.88
CA GLN A 100 -8.35 -5.73 3.35
C GLN A 100 -9.37 -5.36 4.42
N VAL A 101 -10.20 -4.35 4.15
CA VAL A 101 -11.36 -3.99 4.97
C VAL A 101 -12.56 -4.74 4.42
N ASN A 102 -12.94 -5.82 5.06
CA ASN A 102 -13.98 -6.74 4.58
C ASN A 102 -15.24 -6.64 5.41
N THR A 103 -15.96 -5.54 5.27
CA THR A 103 -17.26 -5.33 5.95
C THR A 103 -18.43 -5.92 5.17
N GLY A 104 -18.24 -6.23 3.88
CA GLY A 104 -19.25 -6.75 2.98
C GLY A 104 -19.31 -8.28 2.89
N GLY A 105 -18.35 -9.01 3.50
CA GLY A 105 -18.29 -10.47 3.43
C GLY A 105 -17.66 -11.01 2.15
N ASP A 106 -16.85 -10.22 1.46
CA ASP A 106 -16.06 -10.68 0.32
C ASP A 106 -15.07 -11.79 0.70
N PRO A 107 -14.66 -12.65 -0.24
CA PRO A 107 -13.58 -13.59 0.00
C PRO A 107 -12.28 -12.88 0.42
N THR A 108 -11.52 -13.50 1.31
CA THR A 108 -10.17 -13.01 1.62
C THR A 108 -9.31 -12.98 0.36
N SER A 109 -8.74 -11.82 0.05
CA SER A 109 -7.97 -11.61 -1.17
C SER A 109 -6.64 -12.34 -1.13
N THR A 110 -6.54 -13.41 -1.92
CA THR A 110 -5.27 -14.14 -2.14
C THR A 110 -4.21 -13.23 -2.77
N LEU A 111 -4.62 -12.30 -3.62
CA LEU A 111 -3.72 -11.31 -4.20
C LEU A 111 -3.04 -10.47 -3.12
N LEU A 112 -3.82 -9.91 -2.18
CA LEU A 112 -3.28 -9.06 -1.11
C LEU A 112 -2.35 -9.86 -0.18
N GLN A 113 -2.70 -11.11 0.13
CA GLN A 113 -1.83 -12.01 0.89
C GLN A 113 -0.50 -12.25 0.18
N ASN A 114 -0.54 -12.45 -1.15
CA ASN A 114 0.64 -12.70 -1.97
C ASN A 114 1.43 -11.43 -2.33
N CYS A 115 0.86 -10.25 -2.13
CA CYS A 115 1.52 -8.96 -2.30
C CYS A 115 2.27 -8.51 -1.05
N ALA A 116 1.81 -8.89 0.13
CA ALA A 116 2.44 -8.50 1.39
C ALA A 116 3.86 -9.07 1.50
N GLY A 117 4.84 -8.23 1.86
CA GLY A 117 6.22 -8.66 1.90
C GLY A 117 7.16 -7.73 2.65
N ASP A 118 8.27 -8.31 3.16
CA ASP A 118 9.31 -7.60 3.89
C ASP A 118 10.70 -8.01 3.35
N PRO A 119 11.27 -7.23 2.43
CA PRO A 119 12.58 -7.53 1.85
C PRO A 119 13.71 -7.46 2.88
N THR A 120 13.56 -6.69 3.97
CA THR A 120 14.56 -6.61 5.05
C THR A 120 14.71 -7.94 5.79
N LYS A 121 13.70 -8.79 5.72
CA LYS A 121 13.68 -10.14 6.30
C LYS A 121 13.77 -11.25 5.26
N SER A 122 13.97 -10.88 4.00
CA SER A 122 13.96 -11.82 2.86
C SER A 122 12.68 -12.68 2.82
N LYS A 123 11.54 -12.06 3.15
CA LYS A 123 10.26 -12.76 3.29
C LYS A 123 9.22 -12.23 2.31
N TYR A 124 8.83 -13.09 1.36
CA TYR A 124 7.81 -12.80 0.35
C TYR A 124 7.15 -14.08 -0.19
N PRO A 125 5.83 -14.23 -0.10
CA PRO A 125 4.91 -13.37 0.67
C PRO A 125 5.18 -13.45 2.18
N ASP A 126 4.87 -12.36 2.90
CA ASP A 126 4.93 -12.33 4.37
C ASP A 126 3.53 -12.13 4.96
N PRO A 127 2.89 -13.20 5.48
CA PRO A 127 1.54 -13.11 6.06
C PRO A 127 1.46 -12.14 7.26
N SER A 128 2.58 -11.84 7.92
CA SER A 128 2.60 -10.88 9.03
C SER A 128 2.43 -9.43 8.58
N LYS A 129 2.43 -9.17 7.27
CA LYS A 129 2.21 -7.87 6.64
C LYS A 129 0.84 -7.75 5.99
N PHE A 130 0.03 -8.81 6.02
CA PHE A 130 -1.35 -8.80 5.58
C PHE A 130 -2.29 -8.68 6.77
N TYR A 131 -3.27 -7.79 6.68
CA TYR A 131 -4.32 -7.60 7.68
C TYR A 131 -5.69 -7.74 7.03
N LEU A 132 -6.55 -8.56 7.65
CA LEU A 132 -7.96 -8.68 7.31
C LEU A 132 -8.78 -8.02 8.43
N LEU A 133 -9.50 -6.95 8.09
CA LEU A 133 -10.36 -6.21 9.02
C LEU A 133 -11.82 -6.48 8.68
N THR A 134 -12.59 -6.94 9.63
CA THR A 134 -14.02 -7.20 9.46
C THR A 134 -14.88 -6.02 9.95
N SER A 135 -14.24 -5.01 10.53
CA SER A 135 -14.88 -3.78 11.00
C SER A 135 -14.03 -2.57 10.62
N ALA A 136 -14.68 -1.48 10.19
CA ALA A 136 -14.02 -0.21 9.95
C ALA A 136 -13.38 0.37 11.24
N ASN A 137 -13.90 0.03 12.41
CA ASN A 137 -13.35 0.48 13.69
C ASN A 137 -11.95 -0.10 13.98
N ASP A 138 -11.61 -1.25 13.37
CA ASP A 138 -10.32 -1.89 13.56
C ASP A 138 -9.18 -1.18 12.79
N MET A 139 -9.52 -0.28 11.85
CA MET A 139 -8.53 0.44 11.04
C MET A 139 -7.58 1.27 11.91
N VAL A 140 -8.12 2.04 12.85
CA VAL A 140 -7.29 2.92 13.71
C VAL A 140 -6.29 2.09 14.52
N ALA A 141 -6.76 0.98 15.11
CA ALA A 141 -5.91 0.07 15.88
C ALA A 141 -4.82 -0.57 14.99
N THR A 142 -5.17 -0.99 13.78
CA THR A 142 -4.23 -1.60 12.83
C THR A 142 -3.16 -0.61 12.39
N PHE A 143 -3.52 0.62 12.03
CA PHE A 143 -2.54 1.66 11.70
C PHE A 143 -1.65 2.01 12.89
N ALA A 144 -2.19 2.09 14.10
CA ALA A 144 -1.41 2.29 15.33
C ALA A 144 -0.43 1.13 15.57
N GLN A 145 -0.85 -0.10 15.33
CA GLN A 145 0.01 -1.29 15.43
C GLN A 145 1.15 -1.25 14.41
N ILE A 146 0.85 -0.95 13.14
CA ILE A 146 1.86 -0.79 12.09
C ILE A 146 2.83 0.33 12.46
N GLY A 147 2.33 1.51 12.85
CA GLY A 147 3.15 2.64 13.29
C GLY A 147 4.06 2.30 14.46
N THR A 148 3.58 1.51 15.42
CA THR A 148 4.38 1.02 16.55
C THR A 148 5.47 0.05 16.10
N GLN A 149 5.19 -0.83 15.15
CA GLN A 149 6.21 -1.74 14.59
C GLN A 149 7.30 -0.95 13.87
N LEU A 150 6.92 0.10 13.13
CA LEU A 150 7.86 0.94 12.39
C LEU A 150 8.71 1.82 13.31
N SER A 151 8.14 2.36 14.39
CA SER A 151 8.89 3.18 15.35
C SER A 151 9.91 2.39 16.15
N LYS A 152 9.68 1.10 16.41
CA LYS A 152 10.66 0.21 17.08
C LYS A 152 11.94 0.02 16.27
N LEU A 153 11.91 0.21 14.96
CA LEU A 153 13.10 0.15 14.09
C LEU A 153 14.03 1.36 14.27
N ARG A 154 13.56 2.46 14.88
CA ARG A 154 14.35 3.67 15.11
C ARG A 154 15.21 3.63 16.39
N VAL A 155 14.98 2.68 17.27
CA VAL A 155 15.60 2.65 18.62
C VAL A 155 16.70 1.59 18.75
N ALA A 156 16.93 0.79 17.73
CA ALA A 156 17.97 -0.23 17.73
C ALA A 156 19.30 0.36 17.21
N ARG A 157 20.00 1.10 18.07
CA ARG A 157 21.44 1.36 18.00
C ARG A 157 22.08 1.10 19.34
#